data_6bada61613c6af03e48e7ad8f3e18581
#
_entry.id   6bada61613c6af03e48e7ad8f3e18581
#
_cell.length_a   1.000
_cell.length_b   1.000
_cell.length_c   1.000
_cell.angle_alpha   90.00
_cell.angle_beta   90.00
_cell.angle_gamma   90.00
#
_symmetry.space_group_name_H-M   'P 1'
#
loop_
_entity.id
_entity.type
_entity.pdbx_description
1 polymer ?
#
loop_
_entity_poly.entity_id
_entity_poly.type
_entity_poly.pdbx_seq_one_letter_code
_entity_poly.pdbx_strand_id
1 'polypeptide(L)'
;MADDLCIAITGTPGTGKTSICEYMGGNGYAYYSVEKLAEENGCLGEIDSADDSAPVDIHELADKWQCEEAGVVFVDGHLSHLLDVEAIVVLRCNPKVIETRLSQRGYKDKKIVANMEWEMISGIWSEMLEFEIETPCLEVDSSEKTPQQICEEILDWIEEGCQSLSVEENATEAIDWLSTTS
;
A
#
# COMPACT_ATOMS: atom_id res chain seq x y z
N MET A 1 3.67 -21.71 15.45
CA MET A 1 2.79 -20.57 15.74
C MET A 1 3.14 -19.53 14.71
N ALA A 2 2.16 -18.97 14.01
CA ALA A 2 2.46 -17.83 13.18
C ALA A 2 2.96 -16.73 14.12
N ASP A 3 4.13 -16.18 13.82
CA ASP A 3 4.64 -15.03 14.54
C ASP A 3 3.65 -13.87 14.35
N ASP A 4 3.55 -12.99 15.33
CA ASP A 4 2.72 -11.80 15.21
C ASP A 4 3.34 -10.92 14.12
N LEU A 5 2.59 -10.63 13.07
CA LEU A 5 3.04 -9.91 11.88
C LEU A 5 2.06 -8.80 11.52
N CYS A 6 2.51 -7.57 11.58
CA CYS A 6 1.80 -6.44 11.01
C CYS A 6 2.34 -6.16 9.60
N ILE A 7 1.46 -6.19 8.61
CA ILE A 7 1.84 -6.12 7.20
C ILE A 7 1.17 -4.92 6.55
N ALA A 8 1.97 -4.00 6.05
CA ALA A 8 1.47 -2.88 5.26
C ALA A 8 1.04 -3.34 3.86
N ILE A 9 -0.15 -2.96 3.44
CA ILE A 9 -0.61 -3.04 2.05
C ILE A 9 -0.57 -1.63 1.49
N THR A 10 0.49 -1.32 0.76
CA THR A 10 0.75 0.01 0.23
C THR A 10 0.69 0.04 -1.30
N GLY A 11 0.76 1.21 -1.88
CA GLY A 11 0.73 1.44 -3.33
C GLY A 11 -0.07 2.68 -3.69
N THR A 12 0.06 3.11 -4.94
CA THR A 12 -0.66 4.26 -5.50
C THR A 12 -2.18 4.11 -5.28
N PRO A 13 -2.94 5.19 -5.06
CA PRO A 13 -4.40 5.14 -5.11
C PRO A 13 -4.91 4.48 -6.39
N GLY A 14 -5.88 3.58 -6.28
CA GLY A 14 -6.42 2.81 -7.40
C GLY A 14 -5.76 1.45 -7.65
N THR A 15 -4.75 1.06 -6.88
CA THR A 15 -4.08 -0.26 -7.01
C THR A 15 -4.86 -1.41 -6.38
N GLY A 16 -5.89 -1.14 -5.57
CA GLY A 16 -6.78 -2.17 -5.01
C GLY A 16 -6.51 -2.56 -3.56
N LYS A 17 -5.74 -1.77 -2.81
CA LYS A 17 -5.40 -2.02 -1.39
C LYS A 17 -6.61 -2.38 -0.52
N THR A 18 -7.64 -1.55 -0.55
CA THR A 18 -8.85 -1.73 0.26
C THR A 18 -9.56 -3.04 -0.08
N SER A 19 -9.69 -3.39 -1.36
CA SER A 19 -10.31 -4.66 -1.79
C SER A 19 -9.52 -5.88 -1.30
N ILE A 20 -8.19 -5.78 -1.22
CA ILE A 20 -7.33 -6.83 -0.67
C ILE A 20 -7.58 -6.99 0.83
N CYS A 21 -7.56 -5.89 1.58
CA CYS A 21 -7.77 -5.91 3.04
C CYS A 21 -9.19 -6.38 3.39
N GLU A 22 -10.21 -5.95 2.65
CA GLU A 22 -11.59 -6.45 2.81
C GLU A 22 -11.70 -7.96 2.54
N TYR A 23 -11.02 -8.46 1.51
CA TYR A 23 -10.98 -9.90 1.22
C TYR A 23 -10.28 -10.68 2.35
N MET A 24 -9.14 -10.18 2.84
CA MET A 24 -8.44 -10.77 3.99
C MET A 24 -9.34 -10.76 5.24
N GLY A 25 -10.04 -9.65 5.51
CA GLY A 25 -11.01 -9.54 6.60
C GLY A 25 -12.15 -10.55 6.50
N GLY A 26 -12.68 -10.78 5.30
CA GLY A 26 -13.67 -11.82 5.02
C GLY A 26 -13.19 -13.25 5.27
N ASN A 27 -11.87 -13.46 5.26
CA ASN A 27 -11.22 -14.74 5.57
C ASN A 27 -10.69 -14.83 7.01
N GLY A 28 -11.03 -13.88 7.86
CA GLY A 28 -10.76 -13.93 9.31
C GLY A 28 -9.46 -13.25 9.76
N TYR A 29 -8.78 -12.53 8.88
CA TYR A 29 -7.63 -11.71 9.24
C TYR A 29 -8.07 -10.35 9.76
N ALA A 30 -7.39 -9.82 10.77
CA ALA A 30 -7.59 -8.44 11.20
C ALA A 30 -6.98 -7.46 10.19
N TYR A 31 -7.63 -6.32 10.00
CA TYR A 31 -7.06 -5.25 9.20
C TYR A 31 -7.50 -3.86 9.68
N TYR A 32 -6.65 -2.88 9.45
CA TYR A 32 -6.86 -1.47 9.75
C TYR A 32 -6.68 -0.62 8.50
N SER A 33 -7.32 0.56 8.48
CA SER A 33 -7.04 1.58 7.47
C SER A 33 -6.23 2.72 8.10
N VAL A 34 -5.19 3.17 7.42
CA VAL A 34 -4.36 4.31 7.87
C VAL A 34 -5.22 5.55 8.14
N GLU A 35 -6.21 5.82 7.28
CA GLU A 35 -7.11 6.96 7.45
C GLU A 35 -7.90 6.87 8.76
N LYS A 36 -8.45 5.71 9.07
CA LYS A 36 -9.20 5.48 10.31
C LYS A 36 -8.29 5.54 11.54
N LEU A 37 -7.11 4.94 11.46
CA LEU A 37 -6.12 5.02 12.53
C LEU A 37 -5.69 6.48 12.79
N ALA A 38 -5.51 7.27 11.74
CA ALA A 38 -5.18 8.69 11.85
C ALA A 38 -6.32 9.49 12.49
N GLU A 39 -7.57 9.21 12.13
CA GLU A 39 -8.75 9.82 12.76
C GLU A 39 -8.81 9.51 14.26
N GLU A 40 -8.69 8.23 14.63
CA GLU A 40 -8.76 7.76 16.02
C GLU A 40 -7.60 8.30 16.88
N ASN A 41 -6.44 8.58 16.31
CA ASN A 41 -5.25 9.09 17.00
C ASN A 41 -5.07 10.61 16.86
N GLY A 42 -6.01 11.31 16.21
CA GLY A 42 -5.94 12.77 16.04
C GLY A 42 -4.82 13.22 15.11
N CYS A 43 -4.46 12.39 14.10
CA CYS A 43 -3.39 12.66 13.13
C CYS A 43 -3.92 13.06 11.74
N LEU A 44 -5.18 13.51 11.65
CA LEU A 44 -5.75 14.11 10.44
C LEU A 44 -5.56 15.63 10.48
N GLY A 45 -5.08 16.19 9.37
CA GLY A 45 -5.04 17.62 9.15
C GLY A 45 -6.41 18.21 8.80
N GLU A 46 -6.42 19.49 8.47
CA GLU A 46 -7.64 20.17 8.00
C GLU A 46 -8.01 19.64 6.60
N ILE A 47 -9.33 19.52 6.34
CA ILE A 47 -9.85 19.09 5.04
C ILE A 47 -9.43 20.09 3.97
N ASP A 48 -8.65 19.63 2.99
CA ASP A 48 -8.36 20.43 1.80
C ASP A 48 -9.60 20.48 0.91
N SER A 49 -10.19 21.67 0.79
CA SER A 49 -11.37 21.92 -0.06
C SER A 49 -11.12 21.66 -1.56
N ALA A 50 -9.84 21.60 -1.98
CA ALA A 50 -9.48 21.28 -3.35
C ALA A 50 -9.58 19.77 -3.64
N ASP A 51 -9.24 18.94 -2.65
CA ASP A 51 -9.16 17.49 -2.77
C ASP A 51 -10.24 16.72 -2.02
N ASP A 52 -11.04 17.40 -1.21
CA ASP A 52 -12.09 16.83 -0.35
C ASP A 52 -11.56 15.69 0.57
N SER A 53 -10.28 15.80 0.96
CA SER A 53 -9.58 14.84 1.80
C SER A 53 -8.76 15.55 2.88
N ALA A 54 -8.69 14.95 4.07
CA ALA A 54 -7.80 15.40 5.12
C ALA A 54 -6.43 14.71 4.96
N PRO A 55 -5.32 15.46 4.94
CA PRO A 55 -3.99 14.85 4.90
C PRO A 55 -3.73 14.11 6.22
N VAL A 56 -3.06 12.97 6.12
CA VAL A 56 -2.62 12.20 7.28
C VAL A 56 -1.22 12.64 7.66
N ASP A 57 -1.02 13.01 8.93
CA ASP A 57 0.32 13.12 9.51
C ASP A 57 0.81 11.72 9.88
N ILE A 58 1.46 11.07 8.91
CA ILE A 58 1.90 9.68 9.04
C ILE A 58 3.02 9.52 10.07
N HIS A 59 3.88 10.53 10.22
CA HIS A 59 4.97 10.46 11.18
C HIS A 59 4.43 10.58 12.62
N GLU A 60 3.48 11.48 12.86
CA GLU A 60 2.80 11.57 14.14
C GLU A 60 2.01 10.28 14.43
N LEU A 61 1.37 9.69 13.42
CA LEU A 61 0.67 8.42 13.56
C LEU A 61 1.64 7.28 13.92
N ALA A 62 2.79 7.20 13.26
CA ALA A 62 3.82 6.19 13.55
C ALA A 62 4.35 6.29 14.98
N ASP A 63 4.43 7.51 15.53
CA ASP A 63 4.83 7.72 16.94
C ASP A 63 3.75 7.31 17.95
N LYS A 64 2.47 7.36 17.55
CA LYS A 64 1.32 7.12 18.45
C LYS A 64 0.74 5.73 18.37
N TRP A 65 0.88 5.07 17.22
CA TRP A 65 0.24 3.78 16.96
C TRP A 65 1.25 2.67 16.76
N GLN A 66 1.01 1.56 17.44
CA GLN A 66 1.71 0.29 17.23
C GLN A 66 0.67 -0.82 17.11
N CYS A 67 0.97 -1.84 16.30
CA CYS A 67 0.10 -3.00 16.19
C CYS A 67 0.29 -3.89 17.42
N GLU A 68 -0.75 -4.00 18.26
CA GLU A 68 -0.75 -4.84 19.46
C GLU A 68 -1.55 -6.14 19.27
N GLU A 69 -2.12 -6.36 18.09
CA GLU A 69 -2.97 -7.51 17.80
C GLU A 69 -2.15 -8.74 17.44
N ALA A 70 -2.51 -9.89 18.02
CA ALA A 70 -1.81 -11.14 17.79
C ALA A 70 -2.15 -11.74 16.42
N GLY A 71 -1.18 -12.44 15.83
CA GLY A 71 -1.30 -13.09 14.53
C GLY A 71 -0.98 -12.17 13.35
N VAL A 72 -1.51 -12.50 12.18
CA VAL A 72 -1.28 -11.70 10.97
C VAL A 72 -2.33 -10.60 10.85
N VAL A 73 -1.86 -9.35 10.77
CA VAL A 73 -2.69 -8.15 10.68
C VAL A 73 -2.28 -7.35 9.45
N PHE A 74 -3.24 -6.81 8.71
CA PHE A 74 -2.99 -5.98 7.54
C PHE A 74 -3.31 -4.51 7.79
N VAL A 75 -2.53 -3.60 7.22
CA VAL A 75 -2.78 -2.15 7.29
C VAL A 75 -2.89 -1.57 5.88
N ASP A 76 -4.12 -1.15 5.55
CA ASP A 76 -4.46 -0.52 4.25
C ASP A 76 -4.11 0.96 4.24
N GLY A 77 -3.35 1.41 3.28
CA GLY A 77 -3.12 2.83 3.04
C GLY A 77 -1.90 3.09 2.15
N HIS A 78 -1.97 4.15 1.35
CA HIS A 78 -0.86 4.52 0.47
C HIS A 78 0.41 4.99 1.22
N LEU A 79 0.29 5.26 2.53
CA LEU A 79 1.40 5.61 3.43
C LEU A 79 1.67 4.53 4.49
N SER A 80 1.00 3.36 4.42
CA SER A 80 1.11 2.32 5.46
C SER A 80 2.53 1.78 5.63
N HIS A 81 3.37 1.84 4.60
CA HIS A 81 4.77 1.43 4.62
C HIS A 81 5.67 2.35 5.49
N LEU A 82 5.17 3.49 5.94
CA LEU A 82 5.86 4.41 6.84
C LEU A 82 5.50 4.18 8.32
N LEU A 83 4.63 3.23 8.61
CA LEU A 83 4.34 2.75 9.96
C LEU A 83 5.36 1.70 10.40
N ASP A 84 5.41 1.43 11.71
CA ASP A 84 6.23 0.34 12.27
C ASP A 84 5.57 -1.01 11.96
N VAL A 85 6.03 -1.67 10.89
CA VAL A 85 5.48 -2.91 10.36
C VAL A 85 6.59 -3.92 10.07
N GLU A 86 6.27 -5.22 10.17
CA GLU A 86 7.22 -6.31 9.97
C GLU A 86 7.41 -6.70 8.50
N ALA A 87 6.44 -6.37 7.65
CA ALA A 87 6.52 -6.65 6.20
C ALA A 87 5.69 -5.66 5.39
N ILE A 88 6.04 -5.47 4.13
CA ILE A 88 5.37 -4.52 3.23
C ILE A 88 5.00 -5.22 1.92
N VAL A 89 3.74 -5.13 1.55
CA VAL A 89 3.26 -5.50 0.21
C VAL A 89 3.06 -4.24 -0.60
N VAL A 90 3.80 -4.12 -1.70
CA VAL A 90 3.71 -3.00 -2.64
C VAL A 90 2.83 -3.41 -3.81
N LEU A 91 1.60 -2.90 -3.84
CA LEU A 91 0.71 -3.11 -4.99
C LEU A 91 1.08 -2.14 -6.11
N ARG A 92 1.37 -2.71 -7.26
CA ARG A 92 1.61 -1.98 -8.50
C ARG A 92 0.42 -2.20 -9.45
N CYS A 93 0.15 -1.25 -10.31
CA CYS A 93 -0.93 -1.37 -11.27
C CYS A 93 -0.63 -0.56 -12.53
N ASN A 94 -0.98 -1.11 -13.69
CA ASN A 94 -0.85 -0.38 -14.94
C ASN A 94 -1.52 0.99 -14.85
N PRO A 95 -0.82 2.11 -15.19
CA PRO A 95 -1.36 3.47 -15.09
C PRO A 95 -2.71 3.67 -15.80
N LYS A 96 -2.96 2.99 -16.92
CA LYS A 96 -4.25 3.05 -17.62
C LYS A 96 -5.39 2.39 -16.84
N VAL A 97 -5.08 1.34 -16.07
CA VAL A 97 -6.06 0.70 -15.18
C VAL A 97 -6.35 1.60 -13.98
N ILE A 98 -5.32 2.26 -13.43
CA ILE A 98 -5.48 3.28 -12.38
C ILE A 98 -6.38 4.42 -12.87
N GLU A 99 -6.12 4.97 -14.06
CA GLU A 99 -6.96 6.01 -14.69
C GLU A 99 -8.43 5.61 -14.70
N THR A 100 -8.72 4.41 -15.20
CA THR A 100 -10.08 3.89 -15.27
C THR A 100 -10.72 3.78 -13.88
N ARG A 101 -10.02 3.19 -12.93
CA ARG A 101 -10.54 2.97 -11.57
C ARG A 101 -10.78 4.28 -10.82
N LEU A 102 -9.87 5.26 -10.94
CA LEU A 102 -10.00 6.55 -10.28
C LEU A 102 -11.09 7.42 -10.94
N SER A 103 -11.22 7.36 -12.26
CA SER A 103 -12.31 8.03 -12.99
C SER A 103 -13.68 7.50 -12.53
N GLN A 104 -13.84 6.19 -12.40
CA GLN A 104 -15.07 5.57 -11.89
C GLN A 104 -15.39 5.97 -10.43
N ARG A 105 -14.38 6.31 -9.63
CA ARG A 105 -14.53 6.84 -8.26
C ARG A 105 -14.80 8.34 -8.21
N GLY A 106 -14.85 9.02 -9.35
CA GLY A 106 -15.13 10.45 -9.44
C GLY A 106 -13.95 11.35 -9.02
N TYR A 107 -12.71 10.84 -9.11
CA TYR A 107 -11.54 11.68 -8.88
C TYR A 107 -11.42 12.76 -9.96
N LYS A 108 -10.90 13.94 -9.57
CA LYS A 108 -10.63 15.02 -10.52
C LYS A 108 -9.46 14.65 -11.44
N ASP A 109 -9.54 15.06 -12.70
CA ASP A 109 -8.55 14.72 -13.74
C ASP A 109 -7.10 15.02 -13.29
N LYS A 110 -6.88 16.18 -12.67
CA LYS A 110 -5.55 16.54 -12.14
C LYS A 110 -5.01 15.52 -11.14
N LYS A 111 -5.86 14.99 -10.26
CA LYS A 111 -5.48 14.00 -9.25
C LYS A 111 -5.24 12.64 -9.89
N ILE A 112 -6.03 12.28 -10.91
CA ILE A 112 -5.83 11.05 -11.69
C ILE A 112 -4.48 11.08 -12.38
N VAL A 113 -4.15 12.14 -13.10
CA VAL A 113 -2.87 12.31 -13.81
C VAL A 113 -1.70 12.23 -12.83
N ALA A 114 -1.77 12.91 -11.68
CA ALA A 114 -0.70 12.87 -10.69
C ALA A 114 -0.46 11.45 -10.13
N ASN A 115 -1.52 10.67 -9.89
CA ASN A 115 -1.39 9.29 -9.45
C ASN A 115 -0.81 8.38 -10.55
N MET A 116 -1.23 8.57 -11.81
CA MET A 116 -0.67 7.82 -12.94
C MET A 116 0.82 8.10 -13.12
N GLU A 117 1.23 9.37 -13.05
CA GLU A 117 2.65 9.77 -13.15
C GLU A 117 3.48 9.19 -12.02
N TRP A 118 2.98 9.26 -10.78
CA TRP A 118 3.64 8.66 -9.60
C TRP A 118 3.84 7.15 -9.76
N GLU A 119 2.84 6.44 -10.22
CA GLU A 119 2.93 5.00 -10.50
C GLU A 119 3.92 4.70 -11.63
N MET A 120 3.86 5.50 -12.70
CA MET A 120 4.71 5.32 -13.89
C MET A 120 6.20 5.42 -13.57
N ILE A 121 6.59 6.33 -12.68
CA ILE A 121 7.99 6.51 -12.25
C ILE A 121 8.39 5.63 -11.06
N SER A 122 7.55 4.68 -10.65
CA SER A 122 7.78 3.85 -9.45
C SER A 122 8.01 4.68 -8.18
N GLY A 123 7.21 5.73 -8.00
CA GLY A 123 7.37 6.71 -6.93
C GLY A 123 7.42 6.10 -5.53
N ILE A 124 6.64 5.03 -5.28
CA ILE A 124 6.65 4.30 -4.01
C ILE A 124 8.06 3.75 -3.65
N TRP A 125 8.78 3.20 -4.62
CA TRP A 125 10.14 2.70 -4.38
C TRP A 125 11.12 3.83 -4.10
N SER A 126 10.98 4.96 -4.81
CA SER A 126 11.79 6.16 -4.55
C SER A 126 11.56 6.70 -3.14
N GLU A 127 10.31 6.72 -2.67
CA GLU A 127 9.94 7.13 -1.31
C GLU A 127 10.51 6.15 -0.26
N MET A 128 10.42 4.86 -0.48
CA MET A 128 10.97 3.86 0.44
C MET A 128 12.50 3.96 0.56
N LEU A 129 13.19 4.27 -0.54
CA LEU A 129 14.62 4.55 -0.53
C LEU A 129 14.97 5.84 0.22
N GLU A 130 14.18 6.91 0.03
CA GLU A 130 14.37 8.20 0.71
C GLU A 130 14.21 8.07 2.23
N PHE A 131 13.28 7.24 2.69
CA PHE A 131 13.04 6.97 4.11
C PHE A 131 13.90 5.82 4.67
N GLU A 132 14.86 5.31 3.90
CA GLU A 132 15.81 4.26 4.31
C GLU A 132 15.08 3.02 4.90
N ILE A 133 13.99 2.60 4.26
CA ILE A 133 13.21 1.44 4.71
C ILE A 133 13.99 0.17 4.43
N GLU A 134 14.14 -0.69 5.45
CA GLU A 134 14.81 -1.99 5.38
C GLU A 134 13.84 -3.17 5.55
N THR A 135 12.57 -2.89 5.78
CA THR A 135 11.52 -3.89 6.00
C THR A 135 11.36 -4.80 4.77
N PRO A 136 11.19 -6.12 4.93
CA PRO A 136 10.96 -7.05 3.82
C PRO A 136 9.77 -6.62 2.96
N CYS A 137 9.94 -6.67 1.63
CA CYS A 137 8.97 -6.20 0.66
C CYS A 137 8.61 -7.26 -0.37
N LEU A 138 7.32 -7.31 -0.72
CA LEU A 138 6.79 -8.06 -1.87
C LEU A 138 6.13 -7.09 -2.84
N GLU A 139 6.58 -7.05 -4.10
CA GLU A 139 5.90 -6.30 -5.16
C GLU A 139 4.89 -7.21 -5.88
N VAL A 140 3.66 -6.74 -6.04
CA VAL A 140 2.58 -7.48 -6.71
C VAL A 140 1.90 -6.60 -7.76
N ASP A 141 1.85 -7.08 -9.00
CA ASP A 141 1.06 -6.45 -10.06
C ASP A 141 -0.42 -6.81 -9.90
N SER A 142 -1.25 -5.80 -9.62
CA SER A 142 -2.69 -5.92 -9.43
C SER A 142 -3.52 -5.56 -10.67
N SER A 143 -2.89 -5.36 -11.83
CA SER A 143 -3.56 -4.86 -13.04
C SER A 143 -4.67 -5.81 -13.52
N GLU A 144 -4.40 -7.11 -13.53
CA GLU A 144 -5.30 -8.12 -14.08
C GLU A 144 -5.69 -9.23 -13.08
N LYS A 145 -5.08 -9.23 -11.89
CA LYS A 145 -5.36 -10.22 -10.85
C LYS A 145 -6.63 -9.88 -10.06
N THR A 146 -7.36 -10.89 -9.67
CA THR A 146 -8.46 -10.74 -8.70
C THR A 146 -7.92 -10.54 -7.29
N PRO A 147 -8.70 -9.94 -6.37
CA PRO A 147 -8.31 -9.85 -4.96
C PRO A 147 -7.91 -11.20 -4.36
N GLN A 148 -8.63 -12.27 -4.69
CA GLN A 148 -8.31 -13.62 -4.25
C GLN A 148 -6.91 -14.05 -4.68
N GLN A 149 -6.56 -13.91 -5.96
CA GLN A 149 -5.25 -14.30 -6.50
C GLN A 149 -4.11 -13.53 -5.82
N ILE A 150 -4.32 -12.23 -5.58
CA ILE A 150 -3.33 -11.40 -4.88
C ILE A 150 -3.17 -11.84 -3.43
N CYS A 151 -4.29 -12.14 -2.75
CA CYS A 151 -4.26 -12.60 -1.36
C CYS A 151 -3.57 -13.97 -1.23
N GLU A 152 -3.81 -14.89 -2.16
CA GLU A 152 -3.11 -16.19 -2.21
C GLU A 152 -1.60 -15.98 -2.35
N GLU A 153 -1.15 -15.11 -3.25
CA GLU A 153 0.27 -14.77 -3.44
C GLU A 153 0.91 -14.15 -2.17
N ILE A 154 0.18 -13.26 -1.50
CA ILE A 154 0.63 -12.66 -0.23
C ILE A 154 0.75 -13.72 0.88
N LEU A 155 -0.24 -14.59 1.00
CA LEU A 155 -0.25 -15.63 2.04
C LEU A 155 0.86 -16.67 1.80
N ASP A 156 1.09 -17.07 0.56
CA ASP A 156 2.22 -17.95 0.20
C ASP A 156 3.55 -17.31 0.60
N TRP A 157 3.74 -16.01 0.31
CA TRP A 157 4.95 -15.28 0.71
C TRP A 157 5.12 -15.20 2.22
N ILE A 158 4.04 -15.02 2.98
CA ILE A 158 4.07 -15.04 4.45
C ILE A 158 4.47 -16.44 4.96
N GLU A 159 3.92 -17.51 4.38
CA GLU A 159 4.27 -18.90 4.73
C GLU A 159 5.73 -19.22 4.44
N GLU A 160 6.31 -18.61 3.42
CA GLU A 160 7.74 -18.69 3.08
C GLU A 160 8.65 -17.83 4.00
N GLY A 161 8.07 -17.12 4.96
CA GLY A 161 8.80 -16.30 5.94
C GLY A 161 9.15 -14.90 5.45
N CYS A 162 8.35 -14.31 4.58
CA CYS A 162 8.50 -12.95 4.05
C CYS A 162 9.90 -12.70 3.44
N GLN A 163 10.44 -13.67 2.71
CA GLN A 163 11.75 -13.53 2.09
C GLN A 163 11.74 -12.42 1.04
N SER A 164 12.73 -11.56 1.10
CA SER A 164 12.83 -10.37 0.24
C SER A 164 14.27 -10.06 -0.12
N LEU A 165 14.47 -9.45 -1.27
CA LEU A 165 15.69 -8.70 -1.58
C LEU A 165 15.71 -7.41 -0.74
N SER A 166 16.83 -6.71 -0.71
CA SER A 166 16.88 -5.35 -0.15
C SER A 166 15.94 -4.39 -0.89
N VAL A 167 15.59 -3.27 -0.28
CA VAL A 167 14.74 -2.26 -0.94
C VAL A 167 15.42 -1.70 -2.19
N GLU A 168 16.75 -1.54 -2.17
CA GLU A 168 17.54 -1.08 -3.33
C GLU A 168 17.48 -2.09 -4.49
N GLU A 169 17.62 -3.37 -4.20
CA GLU A 169 17.54 -4.44 -5.21
C GLU A 169 16.10 -4.54 -5.76
N ASN A 170 15.09 -4.53 -4.91
CA ASN A 170 13.69 -4.51 -5.31
C ASN A 170 13.36 -3.28 -6.18
N ALA A 171 13.85 -2.10 -5.81
CA ALA A 171 13.65 -0.87 -6.59
C ALA A 171 14.30 -0.95 -7.99
N THR A 172 15.43 -1.65 -8.10
CA THR A 172 16.11 -1.88 -9.38
C THR A 172 15.35 -2.87 -10.27
N GLU A 173 14.72 -3.87 -9.67
CA GLU A 173 13.94 -4.91 -10.36
C GLU A 173 12.45 -4.57 -10.48
N ALA A 174 12.02 -3.41 -9.95
CA ALA A 174 10.64 -2.97 -9.91
C ALA A 174 9.99 -2.92 -11.31
N ILE A 175 8.70 -3.15 -11.35
CA ILE A 175 7.91 -3.07 -12.59
C ILE A 175 8.12 -1.71 -13.25
N ASP A 176 8.61 -1.72 -14.49
CA ASP A 176 8.84 -0.54 -15.32
C ASP A 176 7.70 -0.33 -16.31
N TRP A 177 6.75 0.54 -15.92
CA TRP A 177 5.62 0.89 -16.78
C TRP A 177 6.01 1.73 -17.99
N LEU A 178 7.18 2.39 -17.98
CA LEU A 178 7.64 3.20 -19.13
C LEU A 178 8.04 2.29 -20.30
N SER A 179 8.63 1.13 -20.03
CA SER A 179 9.01 0.18 -21.07
C SER A 179 7.86 -0.67 -21.58
N THR A 180 6.75 -0.79 -20.84
CA THR A 180 5.56 -1.58 -21.24
C THR A 180 4.54 -0.79 -22.05
N THR A 181 4.70 0.53 -22.19
CA THR A 181 3.82 1.42 -22.95
C THR A 181 4.22 1.60 -24.42
N SER A 182 5.11 0.77 -24.92
CA SER A 182 5.57 0.78 -26.35
C SER A 182 4.64 -0.03 -27.23
#